data_08dffe6a2a905cd8a184e9a2c4b5b829
#
_entry.id   08dffe6a2a905cd8a184e9a2c4b5b829
#
_cell.length_a   1.000
_cell.length_b   1.000
_cell.length_c   1.000
_cell.angle_alpha   90.00
_cell.angle_beta   90.00
_cell.angle_gamma   90.00
#
_symmetry.space_group_name_H-M   'P 1'
#
loop_
_entity.id
_entity.type
_entity.pdbx_description
1 polymer ?
#
loop_
_entity_poly.entity_id
_entity_poly.type
_entity_poly.pdbx_seq_one_letter_code
_entity_poly.pdbx_strand_id
1 'polypeptide(L)'
;MQIENILKFLEEADELLKKGDTIQAAEKLYKAAKESIKFLSYKENISILSKVKKEDRWKSEFLFDASLQLSNSYPEIKDIWKSAWILHVEGFHETRLDKDKVKFYAENVKKLRKILEPLIK
;
A
#
# COMPACT_ATOMS: atom_id res chain seq x y z
N MET A 1 7.39 -0.67 10.50
CA MET A 1 8.19 -1.41 9.50
C MET A 1 9.12 -0.44 8.81
N GLN A 2 10.35 -0.85 8.54
CA GLN A 2 11.34 0.00 7.87
C GLN A 2 11.10 0.04 6.37
N ILE A 3 11.55 1.14 5.75
CA ILE A 3 11.38 1.35 4.30
C ILE A 3 11.94 0.19 3.48
N GLU A 4 13.12 -0.32 3.86
CA GLU A 4 13.78 -1.42 3.14
C GLU A 4 12.89 -2.66 3.08
N ASN A 5 12.16 -2.95 4.16
CA ASN A 5 11.25 -4.08 4.20
C ASN A 5 10.03 -3.87 3.30
N ILE A 6 9.55 -2.62 3.23
CA ILE A 6 8.43 -2.29 2.34
C ILE A 6 8.86 -2.45 0.88
N LEU A 7 10.04 -1.93 0.54
CA LEU A 7 10.58 -2.06 -0.82
C LEU A 7 10.79 -3.52 -1.20
N LYS A 8 11.18 -4.35 -0.23
CA LYS A 8 11.31 -5.79 -0.45
C LYS A 8 9.97 -6.44 -0.80
N PHE A 9 8.89 -6.01 -0.17
CA PHE A 9 7.55 -6.51 -0.54
C PHE A 9 7.23 -6.18 -2.01
N LEU A 10 7.62 -5.00 -2.48
CA LEU A 10 7.39 -4.61 -3.87
C LEU A 10 8.21 -5.50 -4.82
N GLU A 11 9.45 -5.81 -4.45
CA GLU A 11 10.30 -6.71 -5.24
C GLU A 11 9.72 -8.13 -5.27
N GLU A 12 9.25 -8.63 -4.13
CA GLU A 12 8.63 -9.94 -4.05
C GLU A 12 7.36 -10.01 -4.90
N ALA A 13 6.58 -8.91 -4.93
CA ALA A 13 5.40 -8.84 -5.79
C ALA A 13 5.79 -8.94 -7.27
N ASP A 14 6.86 -8.26 -7.68
CA ASP A 14 7.35 -8.33 -9.07
C ASP A 14 7.74 -9.77 -9.44
N GLU A 15 8.42 -10.48 -8.55
CA GLU A 15 8.79 -11.87 -8.77
C GLU A 15 7.56 -12.77 -8.93
N LEU A 16 6.55 -12.55 -8.07
CA LEU A 16 5.30 -13.31 -8.14
C LEU A 16 4.54 -13.03 -9.44
N LEU A 17 4.54 -11.78 -9.89
CA LEU A 17 3.92 -11.43 -11.17
C LEU A 17 4.62 -12.13 -12.34
N LYS A 18 5.94 -12.20 -12.31
CA LYS A 18 6.72 -12.90 -13.34
C LYS A 18 6.40 -14.39 -13.38
N LYS A 19 6.12 -14.99 -12.25
CA LYS A 19 5.73 -16.40 -12.15
C LYS A 19 4.26 -16.65 -12.46
N GLY A 20 3.49 -15.59 -12.66
CA GLY A 20 2.06 -15.71 -12.93
C GLY A 20 1.21 -15.87 -11.66
N ASP A 21 1.79 -15.73 -10.48
CA ASP A 21 1.04 -15.81 -9.21
C ASP A 21 0.46 -14.44 -8.86
N THR A 22 -0.60 -14.07 -9.56
CA THR A 22 -1.22 -12.76 -9.42
C THR A 22 -1.94 -12.59 -8.09
N ILE A 23 -2.44 -13.69 -7.52
CA ILE A 23 -3.16 -13.65 -6.24
C ILE A 23 -2.21 -13.26 -5.11
N GLN A 24 -1.07 -13.94 -5.00
CA GLN A 24 -0.10 -13.62 -3.95
C GLN A 24 0.57 -12.26 -4.21
N ALA A 25 0.79 -11.90 -5.48
CA ALA A 25 1.31 -10.59 -5.82
C ALA A 25 0.38 -9.47 -5.34
N ALA A 26 -0.92 -9.64 -5.54
CA ALA A 26 -1.92 -8.67 -5.09
C ALA A 26 -1.83 -8.44 -3.57
N GLU A 27 -1.69 -9.50 -2.79
CA GLU A 27 -1.57 -9.38 -1.34
C GLU A 27 -0.27 -8.70 -0.91
N LYS A 28 0.85 -9.02 -1.57
CA LYS A 28 2.13 -8.36 -1.28
C LYS A 28 2.06 -6.85 -1.55
N LEU A 29 1.43 -6.47 -2.66
CA LEU A 29 1.25 -5.07 -3.01
C LEU A 29 0.37 -4.34 -1.99
N TYR A 30 -0.70 -5.00 -1.55
CA TYR A 30 -1.55 -4.45 -0.49
C TYR A 30 -0.76 -4.23 0.80
N LYS A 31 0.03 -5.22 1.21
CA LYS A 31 0.85 -5.11 2.43
C LYS A 31 1.86 -3.97 2.32
N ALA A 32 2.49 -3.82 1.15
CA ALA A 32 3.42 -2.73 0.91
C ALA A 32 2.73 -1.37 1.09
N ALA A 33 1.54 -1.22 0.51
CA ALA A 33 0.78 0.03 0.62
C ALA A 33 0.35 0.30 2.06
N LYS A 34 -0.16 -0.72 2.73
CA LYS A 34 -0.62 -0.59 4.12
C LYS A 34 0.53 -0.15 5.04
N GLU A 35 1.68 -0.80 4.93
CA GLU A 35 2.83 -0.45 5.77
C GLU A 35 3.40 0.92 5.40
N SER A 36 3.32 1.31 4.13
CA SER A 36 3.72 2.65 3.70
C SER A 36 2.85 3.73 4.33
N ILE A 37 1.53 3.51 4.33
CA ILE A 37 0.60 4.48 4.95
C ILE A 37 0.90 4.62 6.44
N LYS A 38 1.13 3.52 7.13
CA LYS A 38 1.48 3.57 8.55
C LYS A 38 2.78 4.34 8.78
N PHE A 39 3.81 4.01 8.02
CA PHE A 39 5.12 4.66 8.13
C PHE A 39 5.01 6.17 7.90
N LEU A 40 4.36 6.58 6.81
CA LEU A 40 4.21 7.98 6.46
C LEU A 40 3.35 8.72 7.48
N SER A 41 2.35 8.06 8.04
CA SER A 41 1.47 8.64 9.06
C SER A 41 2.28 9.05 10.30
N TYR A 42 3.17 8.19 10.77
CA TYR A 42 4.04 8.51 11.90
C TYR A 42 5.06 9.58 11.55
N LYS A 43 5.62 9.50 10.34
CA LYS A 43 6.59 10.50 9.88
C LYS A 43 5.99 11.90 9.83
N GLU A 44 4.78 12.01 9.29
CA GLU A 44 4.09 13.31 9.16
C GLU A 44 3.26 13.68 10.39
N ASN A 45 3.16 12.80 11.36
CA ASN A 45 2.40 13.00 12.59
C ASN A 45 0.97 13.49 12.32
N ILE A 46 0.26 12.78 11.45
CA ILE A 46 -1.10 13.18 11.04
C ILE A 46 -2.13 12.89 12.12
N SER A 47 -3.26 13.61 12.05
CA SER A 47 -4.27 13.60 13.13
C SER A 47 -4.94 12.25 13.36
N ILE A 48 -5.03 11.39 12.34
CA ILE A 48 -5.65 10.07 12.50
C ILE A 48 -4.94 9.20 13.55
N LEU A 49 -3.65 9.50 13.84
CA LEU A 49 -2.89 8.75 14.82
C LEU A 49 -3.52 8.78 16.21
N SER A 50 -4.26 9.84 16.56
CA SER A 50 -4.93 9.91 17.85
C SER A 50 -6.01 8.83 17.98
N LYS A 51 -6.74 8.56 16.89
CA LYS A 51 -7.74 7.50 16.85
C LYS A 51 -7.12 6.12 16.88
N VAL A 52 -6.02 5.94 16.13
CA VAL A 52 -5.27 4.68 16.13
C VAL A 52 -4.80 4.36 17.54
N LYS A 53 -4.23 5.33 18.23
CA LYS A 53 -3.74 5.17 19.60
C LYS A 53 -4.89 4.82 20.56
N LYS A 54 -6.01 5.51 20.43
CA LYS A 54 -7.16 5.31 21.30
C LYS A 54 -7.73 3.90 21.17
N GLU A 55 -7.83 3.38 19.93
CA GLU A 55 -8.37 2.05 19.68
C GLU A 55 -7.30 0.95 19.65
N ASP A 56 -6.04 1.36 19.74
CA ASP A 56 -4.88 0.45 19.76
C ASP A 56 -4.84 -0.46 18.55
N ARG A 57 -5.23 0.04 17.38
CA ARG A 57 -5.15 -0.72 16.13
C ARG A 57 -5.34 0.16 14.91
N TRP A 58 -4.84 -0.33 13.78
CA TRP A 58 -5.06 0.25 12.47
C TRP A 58 -6.15 -0.53 11.74
N LYS A 59 -7.38 -0.05 11.81
CA LYS A 59 -8.46 -0.66 11.02
C LYS A 59 -8.56 -0.01 9.65
N SER A 60 -9.26 -0.65 8.71
CA SER A 60 -9.36 -0.19 7.32
C SER A 60 -9.81 1.25 7.19
N GLU A 61 -10.81 1.63 7.98
CA GLU A 61 -11.31 3.02 8.00
C GLU A 61 -10.19 4.02 8.26
N PHE A 62 -9.30 3.72 9.21
CA PHE A 62 -8.19 4.61 9.55
C PHE A 62 -7.16 4.68 8.44
N LEU A 63 -6.94 3.58 7.72
CA LEU A 63 -6.04 3.57 6.57
C LEU A 63 -6.57 4.46 5.43
N PHE A 64 -7.88 4.42 5.18
CA PHE A 64 -8.51 5.31 4.21
C PHE A 64 -8.38 6.77 4.64
N ASP A 65 -8.70 7.08 5.89
CA ASP A 65 -8.58 8.45 6.41
C ASP A 65 -7.12 8.93 6.34
N ALA A 66 -6.18 8.06 6.70
CA ALA A 66 -4.77 8.40 6.63
C ALA A 66 -4.34 8.72 5.20
N SER A 67 -4.79 7.94 4.22
CA SER A 67 -4.43 8.18 2.82
C SER A 67 -4.91 9.55 2.35
N LEU A 68 -6.09 9.99 2.80
CA LEU A 68 -6.61 11.30 2.47
C LEU A 68 -5.78 12.42 3.14
N GLN A 69 -5.44 12.24 4.41
CA GLN A 69 -4.61 13.23 5.12
C GLN A 69 -3.21 13.31 4.53
N LEU A 70 -2.61 12.17 4.19
CA LEU A 70 -1.28 12.11 3.60
C LEU A 70 -1.24 12.69 2.19
N SER A 71 -2.36 12.73 1.47
CA SER A 71 -2.41 13.25 0.12
C SER A 71 -2.02 14.73 0.03
N ASN A 72 -2.07 15.46 1.14
CA ASN A 72 -1.58 16.84 1.19
C ASN A 72 -0.07 16.93 0.96
N SER A 73 0.68 15.95 1.47
CA SER A 73 2.14 15.88 1.30
C SER A 73 2.56 14.94 0.18
N TYR A 74 1.76 13.93 -0.10
CA TYR A 74 2.03 12.90 -1.11
C TYR A 74 0.80 12.74 -1.99
N PRO A 75 0.63 13.59 -3.03
CA PRO A 75 -0.63 13.63 -3.80
C PRO A 75 -1.05 12.29 -4.41
N GLU A 76 -0.11 11.41 -4.72
CA GLU A 76 -0.42 10.13 -5.35
C GLU A 76 -0.89 9.06 -4.36
N ILE A 77 -0.69 9.29 -3.04
CA ILE A 77 -0.88 8.22 -2.04
C ILE A 77 -2.33 7.71 -1.95
N LYS A 78 -3.31 8.57 -2.15
CA LYS A 78 -4.70 8.13 -2.07
C LYS A 78 -5.07 7.20 -3.23
N ASP A 79 -4.55 7.45 -4.43
CA ASP A 79 -4.80 6.59 -5.58
C ASP A 79 -4.03 5.28 -5.45
N ILE A 80 -2.82 5.34 -4.92
CA ILE A 80 -2.03 4.14 -4.60
C ILE A 80 -2.81 3.28 -3.61
N TRP A 81 -3.36 3.89 -2.56
CA TRP A 81 -4.14 3.14 -1.57
C TRP A 81 -5.41 2.53 -2.17
N LYS A 82 -6.13 3.27 -3.00
CA LYS A 82 -7.32 2.73 -3.69
C LYS A 82 -6.96 1.51 -4.52
N SER A 83 -5.87 1.59 -5.29
CA SER A 83 -5.42 0.46 -6.10
C SER A 83 -5.05 -0.73 -5.24
N ALA A 84 -4.34 -0.49 -4.13
CA ALA A 84 -3.97 -1.55 -3.21
C ALA A 84 -5.21 -2.20 -2.58
N TRP A 85 -6.22 -1.40 -2.23
CA TRP A 85 -7.45 -1.92 -1.66
C TRP A 85 -8.20 -2.80 -2.65
N ILE A 86 -8.28 -2.39 -3.91
CA ILE A 86 -8.90 -3.20 -4.98
C ILE A 86 -8.15 -4.51 -5.13
N LEU A 87 -6.82 -4.46 -5.13
CA LEU A 87 -6.00 -5.67 -5.20
C LEU A 87 -6.27 -6.60 -4.01
N HIS A 88 -6.44 -6.04 -2.81
CA HIS A 88 -6.72 -6.80 -1.61
C HIS A 88 -8.09 -7.49 -1.68
N VAL A 89 -9.14 -6.73 -1.99
CA VAL A 89 -10.50 -7.25 -1.99
C VAL A 89 -10.77 -8.09 -3.24
N GLU A 90 -10.57 -7.53 -4.42
CA GLU A 90 -10.92 -8.19 -5.67
C GLU A 90 -9.85 -9.15 -6.17
N GLY A 91 -8.60 -8.84 -5.92
CA GLY A 91 -7.48 -9.65 -6.40
C GLY A 91 -7.14 -10.81 -5.47
N PHE A 92 -7.07 -10.58 -4.17
CA PHE A 92 -6.66 -11.59 -3.21
C PHE A 92 -7.85 -12.35 -2.61
N HIS A 93 -8.80 -11.63 -1.98
CA HIS A 93 -9.93 -12.29 -1.31
C HIS A 93 -10.93 -12.92 -2.28
N GLU A 94 -11.37 -12.16 -3.29
CA GLU A 94 -12.40 -12.61 -4.21
C GLU A 94 -11.86 -13.27 -5.48
N THR A 95 -10.58 -13.06 -5.76
CA THR A 95 -9.89 -13.61 -6.95
C THR A 95 -10.61 -13.30 -8.26
N ARG A 96 -11.22 -12.11 -8.35
CA ARG A 96 -12.00 -11.69 -9.52
C ARG A 96 -11.22 -10.98 -10.59
N LEU A 97 -9.99 -10.53 -10.28
CA LEU A 97 -9.17 -9.79 -11.23
C LEU A 97 -8.37 -10.73 -12.12
N ASP A 98 -8.41 -10.49 -13.43
CA ASP A 98 -7.52 -11.19 -14.35
C ASP A 98 -6.10 -10.62 -14.26
N LYS A 99 -5.15 -11.25 -14.95
CA LYS A 99 -3.75 -10.86 -14.92
C LYS A 99 -3.54 -9.41 -15.35
N ASP A 100 -4.24 -8.97 -16.39
CA ASP A 100 -4.05 -7.64 -16.93
C ASP A 100 -4.51 -6.57 -15.95
N LYS A 101 -5.63 -6.82 -15.26
CA LYS A 101 -6.12 -5.88 -14.24
C LYS A 101 -5.21 -5.86 -13.02
N VAL A 102 -4.70 -7.01 -12.60
CA VAL A 102 -3.73 -7.05 -11.49
C VAL A 102 -2.50 -6.23 -11.85
N LYS A 103 -1.96 -6.39 -13.06
CA LYS A 103 -0.81 -5.62 -13.53
C LYS A 103 -1.11 -4.13 -13.58
N PHE A 104 -2.31 -3.77 -14.03
CA PHE A 104 -2.74 -2.37 -14.09
C PHE A 104 -2.69 -1.70 -12.71
N TYR A 105 -3.31 -2.34 -11.72
CA TYR A 105 -3.29 -1.80 -10.36
C TYR A 105 -1.91 -1.89 -9.72
N ALA A 106 -1.15 -2.93 -10.04
CA ALA A 106 0.22 -3.08 -9.54
C ALA A 106 1.11 -1.92 -9.95
N GLU A 107 1.00 -1.46 -11.20
CA GLU A 107 1.79 -0.32 -11.68
C GLU A 107 1.54 0.93 -10.83
N ASN A 108 0.30 1.14 -10.41
CA ASN A 108 -0.01 2.28 -9.56
C ASN A 108 0.60 2.13 -8.17
N VAL A 109 0.48 0.94 -7.56
CA VAL A 109 1.05 0.68 -6.23
C VAL A 109 2.57 0.80 -6.25
N LYS A 110 3.22 0.37 -7.33
CA LYS A 110 4.69 0.45 -7.46
C LYS A 110 5.22 1.88 -7.47
N LYS A 111 4.37 2.87 -7.67
CA LYS A 111 4.76 4.29 -7.53
C LYS A 111 5.21 4.62 -6.11
N LEU A 112 4.91 3.74 -5.14
CA LEU A 112 5.45 3.88 -3.78
C LEU A 112 6.96 4.01 -3.77
N ARG A 113 7.67 3.41 -4.72
CA ARG A 113 9.12 3.53 -4.79
C ARG A 113 9.56 4.98 -4.87
N LYS A 114 8.88 5.79 -5.67
CA LYS A 114 9.20 7.21 -5.83
C LYS A 114 9.03 7.99 -4.54
N ILE A 115 8.08 7.56 -3.71
CA ILE A 115 7.82 8.23 -2.43
C ILE A 115 8.82 7.78 -1.38
N LEU A 116 9.11 6.48 -1.33
CA LEU A 116 9.90 5.89 -0.24
C LEU A 116 11.40 5.97 -0.44
N GLU A 117 11.90 5.79 -1.66
CA GLU A 117 13.35 5.78 -1.91
C GLU A 117 14.03 7.06 -1.45
N PRO A 118 13.48 8.27 -1.71
CA PRO A 118 14.12 9.49 -1.21
C PRO A 118 14.18 9.59 0.31
N LEU A 119 13.41 8.77 1.04
CA LEU A 119 13.36 8.79 2.49
C LEU A 119 14.36 7.84 3.15
N ILE A 120 15.05 7.04 2.36
CA ILE A 120 16.11 6.16 2.86
C ILE A 120 17.32 7.03 3.19
N LYS A 121 17.86 6.84 4.38
CA LYS A 121 19.03 7.59 4.83
C LYS A 121 20.30 6.76 4.70
#